data_815b37ea722abec812884b47303e6db5
#
_entry.id   815b37ea722abec812884b47303e6db5
#
_cell.length_a   1.000
_cell.length_b   1.000
_cell.length_c   1.000
_cell.angle_alpha   90.00
_cell.angle_beta   90.00
_cell.angle_gamma   90.00
#
_symmetry.space_group_name_H-M   'P 1'
#
loop_
_entity.id
_entity.type
_entity.pdbx_description
1 polymer ?
#
loop_
_entity_poly.entity_id
_entity_poly.type
_entity_poly.pdbx_seq_one_letter_code
_entity_poly.pdbx_strand_id
1 'polypeptide(L)'
;MNISIIGRQMNVDTDLKARVEKKLAKFDKFFPDGADAFVTFSRIRENECLEITISYKGTLFRSEEKDSTFICALDECVENIERQIRKNKTRIERRLKDATLNIPAPSDGGEPIEEEGDFTIRTKSFSLKPMSPEEAILQMNLLGHSFFVFTDSE
;
A
#
# COMPACT_ATOMS: atom_id res chain seq x y z
N MET A 1 -11.96 -10.74 -8.40
CA MET A 1 -11.41 -10.12 -7.17
C MET A 1 -12.32 -10.44 -5.99
N ASN A 2 -11.75 -10.82 -4.83
CA ASN A 2 -12.53 -11.03 -3.61
C ASN A 2 -12.61 -9.70 -2.85
N ILE A 3 -13.83 -9.24 -2.51
CA ILE A 3 -14.03 -7.95 -1.85
C ILE A 3 -14.58 -8.19 -0.44
N SER A 4 -13.84 -7.74 0.58
CA SER A 4 -14.26 -7.77 1.98
C SER A 4 -14.59 -6.35 2.43
N ILE A 5 -15.82 -6.10 2.87
CA ILE A 5 -16.30 -4.78 3.26
C ILE A 5 -16.60 -4.77 4.76
N ILE A 6 -15.99 -3.84 5.50
CA ILE A 6 -16.12 -3.70 6.94
C ILE A 6 -16.47 -2.25 7.29
N GLY A 7 -17.41 -2.07 8.21
CA GLY A 7 -17.70 -0.77 8.85
C GLY A 7 -17.12 -0.74 10.28
N ARG A 8 -16.25 0.22 10.56
CA ARG A 8 -15.76 0.46 11.93
C ARG A 8 -16.81 1.27 12.70
N GLN A 9 -17.42 0.64 13.71
CA GLN A 9 -18.46 1.24 14.56
C GLN A 9 -19.70 1.75 13.78
N MET A 10 -19.96 1.19 12.60
CA MET A 10 -21.09 1.51 11.76
C MET A 10 -21.52 0.34 10.90
N ASN A 11 -22.80 0.29 10.56
CA ASN A 11 -23.28 -0.64 9.55
C ASN A 11 -23.11 -0.02 8.15
N VAL A 12 -22.61 -0.82 7.22
CA VAL A 12 -22.47 -0.40 5.81
C VAL A 12 -23.74 -0.77 5.07
N ASP A 13 -24.36 0.21 4.45
CA ASP A 13 -25.60 0.05 3.68
C ASP A 13 -25.35 -0.82 2.44
N THR A 14 -26.38 -1.55 2.02
CA THR A 14 -26.36 -2.44 0.86
C THR A 14 -26.05 -1.68 -0.42
N ASP A 15 -26.57 -0.48 -0.57
CA ASP A 15 -26.33 0.38 -1.73
C ASP A 15 -24.87 0.83 -1.83
N LEU A 16 -24.23 1.14 -0.68
CA LEU A 16 -22.81 1.46 -0.63
C LEU A 16 -21.95 0.25 -1.00
N LYS A 17 -22.30 -0.94 -0.52
CA LYS A 17 -21.61 -2.19 -0.90
C LYS A 17 -21.66 -2.42 -2.40
N ALA A 18 -22.84 -2.35 -2.99
CA ALA A 18 -23.03 -2.52 -4.43
C ALA A 18 -22.23 -1.49 -5.27
N ARG A 19 -22.15 -0.23 -4.80
CA ARG A 19 -21.34 0.80 -5.44
C ARG A 19 -19.85 0.49 -5.39
N VAL A 20 -19.34 0.05 -4.23
CA VAL A 20 -17.94 -0.37 -4.07
C VAL A 20 -17.61 -1.51 -5.02
N GLU A 21 -18.42 -2.58 -5.02
CA GLU A 21 -18.23 -3.73 -5.91
C GLU A 21 -18.19 -3.32 -7.37
N LYS A 22 -19.15 -2.49 -7.80
CA LYS A 22 -19.20 -1.96 -9.17
C LYS A 22 -17.98 -1.13 -9.54
N LYS A 23 -17.51 -0.26 -8.62
CA LYS A 23 -16.34 0.60 -8.86
C LYS A 23 -15.03 -0.19 -8.88
N LEU A 24 -14.90 -1.21 -8.01
CA LEU A 24 -13.70 -2.04 -7.94
C LEU A 24 -13.62 -3.10 -9.04
N ALA A 25 -14.74 -3.52 -9.61
CA ALA A 25 -14.78 -4.49 -10.73
C ALA A 25 -13.93 -4.04 -11.93
N LYS A 26 -13.76 -2.73 -12.15
CA LYS A 26 -12.89 -2.22 -13.22
C LYS A 26 -11.42 -2.64 -13.08
N PHE A 27 -10.99 -3.02 -11.86
CA PHE A 27 -9.61 -3.44 -11.60
C PHE A 27 -9.37 -4.92 -11.90
N ASP A 28 -10.40 -5.75 -12.11
CA ASP A 28 -10.25 -7.17 -12.42
C ASP A 28 -9.37 -7.40 -13.66
N LYS A 29 -9.43 -6.49 -14.63
CA LYS A 29 -8.57 -6.54 -15.84
C LYS A 29 -7.07 -6.43 -15.56
N PHE A 30 -6.68 -5.89 -14.40
CA PHE A 30 -5.29 -5.76 -14.00
C PHE A 30 -4.79 -6.93 -13.16
N PHE A 31 -5.69 -7.76 -12.65
CA PHE A 31 -5.40 -8.85 -11.72
C PHE A 31 -6.00 -10.18 -12.19
N PRO A 32 -5.44 -10.78 -13.26
CA PRO A 32 -6.03 -11.96 -13.93
C PRO A 32 -6.15 -13.17 -13.01
N ASP A 33 -5.22 -13.35 -12.06
CA ASP A 33 -5.26 -14.47 -11.10
C ASP A 33 -6.12 -14.18 -9.86
N GLY A 34 -6.84 -13.05 -9.88
CA GLY A 34 -7.60 -12.56 -8.74
C GLY A 34 -6.76 -11.75 -7.75
N ALA A 35 -7.42 -10.88 -7.01
CA ALA A 35 -6.82 -10.09 -5.94
C ALA A 35 -7.79 -10.02 -4.76
N ASP A 36 -7.30 -9.76 -3.58
CA ASP A 36 -8.10 -9.52 -2.38
C ASP A 36 -8.19 -8.02 -2.12
N ALA A 37 -9.41 -7.50 -2.04
CA ALA A 37 -9.69 -6.12 -1.73
C ALA A 37 -10.34 -6.00 -0.36
N PHE A 38 -9.78 -5.19 0.50
CA PHE A 38 -10.31 -4.86 1.82
C PHE A 38 -10.77 -3.41 1.81
N VAL A 39 -12.05 -3.20 2.12
CA VAL A 39 -12.67 -1.88 2.13
C VAL A 39 -13.17 -1.60 3.53
N THR A 40 -12.68 -0.54 4.15
CA THR A 40 -13.05 -0.15 5.50
C THR A 40 -13.71 1.21 5.50
N PHE A 41 -14.94 1.26 5.99
CA PHE A 41 -15.70 2.49 6.23
C PHE A 41 -15.55 2.91 7.69
N SER A 42 -15.29 4.18 7.92
CA SER A 42 -15.26 4.77 9.28
C SER A 42 -15.72 6.22 9.24
N ARG A 43 -16.13 6.73 10.40
CA ARG A 43 -16.44 8.16 10.59
C ARG A 43 -15.48 8.75 11.60
N ILE A 44 -14.86 9.86 11.22
CA ILE A 44 -13.93 10.59 12.08
C ILE A 44 -14.47 12.01 12.22
N ARG A 45 -15.10 12.29 13.36
CA ARG A 45 -15.85 13.53 13.61
C ARG A 45 -16.99 13.67 12.59
N GLU A 46 -16.99 14.72 11.78
CA GLU A 46 -18.01 15.00 10.75
C GLU A 46 -17.65 14.42 9.38
N ASN A 47 -16.44 13.89 9.21
CA ASN A 47 -15.98 13.36 7.93
C ASN A 47 -16.19 11.85 7.84
N GLU A 48 -16.58 11.42 6.66
CA GLU A 48 -16.64 10.02 6.26
C GLU A 48 -15.28 9.60 5.67
N CYS A 49 -14.67 8.58 6.25
CA CYS A 49 -13.36 8.09 5.87
C CYS A 49 -13.49 6.71 5.24
N LEU A 50 -12.92 6.55 4.06
CA LEU A 50 -12.88 5.30 3.33
C LEU A 50 -11.43 4.87 3.11
N GLU A 51 -11.13 3.64 3.49
CA GLU A 51 -9.85 2.99 3.23
C GLU A 51 -10.06 1.81 2.28
N ILE A 52 -9.29 1.74 1.20
CA ILE A 52 -9.29 0.62 0.27
C ILE A 52 -7.86 0.08 0.18
N THR A 53 -7.70 -1.22 0.43
CA THR A 53 -6.43 -1.93 0.26
C THR A 53 -6.63 -3.11 -0.68
N ILE A 54 -5.91 -3.14 -1.78
CA ILE A 54 -5.90 -4.27 -2.73
C ILE A 54 -4.57 -5.00 -2.59
N SER A 55 -4.64 -6.30 -2.31
CA SER A 55 -3.49 -7.19 -2.22
C SER A 55 -3.42 -8.08 -3.45
N TYR A 56 -2.29 -8.02 -4.16
CA TYR A 56 -2.04 -8.84 -5.34
C TYR A 56 -0.59 -9.32 -5.37
N LYS A 57 -0.37 -10.63 -5.29
CA LYS A 57 0.97 -11.28 -5.35
C LYS A 57 2.04 -10.56 -4.50
N GLY A 58 1.69 -10.24 -3.25
CA GLY A 58 2.60 -9.56 -2.31
C GLY A 58 2.81 -8.06 -2.56
N THR A 59 2.07 -7.47 -3.50
CA THR A 59 2.02 -6.02 -3.70
C THR A 59 0.72 -5.47 -3.12
N LEU A 60 0.82 -4.41 -2.34
CA LEU A 60 -0.31 -3.73 -1.73
C LEU A 60 -0.53 -2.38 -2.44
N PHE A 61 -1.77 -2.15 -2.86
CA PHE A 61 -2.26 -0.85 -3.32
C PHE A 61 -3.22 -0.33 -2.26
N ARG A 62 -2.92 0.83 -1.67
CA ARG A 62 -3.72 1.40 -0.60
C ARG A 62 -4.04 2.85 -0.87
N SER A 63 -5.29 3.22 -0.64
CA SER A 63 -5.73 4.61 -0.56
C SER A 63 -6.65 4.78 0.63
N GLU A 64 -6.52 5.90 1.32
CA GLU A 64 -7.38 6.35 2.40
C GLU A 64 -7.74 7.80 2.14
N GLU A 65 -9.06 8.06 2.00
CA GLU A 65 -9.59 9.38 1.71
C GLU A 65 -10.68 9.76 2.72
N LYS A 66 -10.78 11.06 2.96
CA LYS A 66 -11.73 11.64 3.89
C LYS A 66 -12.51 12.73 3.19
N ASP A 67 -13.82 12.57 3.14
CA ASP A 67 -14.70 13.54 2.50
C ASP A 67 -16.00 13.71 3.31
N SER A 68 -16.84 14.62 2.88
CA SER A 68 -18.18 14.84 3.42
C SER A 68 -19.12 13.65 3.18
N THR A 69 -18.83 12.82 2.16
CA THR A 69 -19.62 11.64 1.81
C THR A 69 -18.74 10.46 1.42
N PHE A 70 -19.17 9.24 1.76
CA PHE A 70 -18.49 8.01 1.32
C PHE A 70 -18.40 7.86 -0.20
N ILE A 71 -19.34 8.46 -0.93
CA ILE A 71 -19.35 8.37 -2.40
C ILE A 71 -18.18 9.17 -2.99
N CYS A 72 -17.93 10.39 -2.51
CA CYS A 72 -16.80 11.21 -2.93
C CYS A 72 -15.48 10.55 -2.52
N ALA A 73 -15.36 10.12 -1.26
CA ALA A 73 -14.18 9.41 -0.78
C ALA A 73 -13.90 8.12 -1.61
N LEU A 74 -14.95 7.40 -2.04
CA LEU A 74 -14.81 6.22 -2.90
C LEU A 74 -14.25 6.57 -4.28
N ASP A 75 -14.71 7.66 -4.88
CA ASP A 75 -14.25 8.08 -6.20
C ASP A 75 -12.78 8.49 -6.16
N GLU A 76 -12.36 9.24 -5.16
CA GLU A 76 -10.96 9.63 -4.94
C GLU A 76 -10.06 8.42 -4.64
N CYS A 77 -10.49 7.51 -3.76
CA CYS A 77 -9.77 6.26 -3.49
C CYS A 77 -9.54 5.45 -4.77
N VAL A 78 -10.57 5.31 -5.59
CA VAL A 78 -10.53 4.54 -6.84
C VAL A 78 -9.58 5.19 -7.86
N GLU A 79 -9.55 6.51 -7.98
CA GLU A 79 -8.61 7.23 -8.84
C GLU A 79 -7.17 7.06 -8.38
N ASN A 80 -6.92 7.17 -7.06
CA ASN A 80 -5.59 7.03 -6.49
C ASN A 80 -5.05 5.60 -6.70
N ILE A 81 -5.87 4.58 -6.48
CA ILE A 81 -5.49 3.18 -6.74
C ILE A 81 -5.23 2.96 -8.23
N GLU A 82 -6.05 3.51 -9.12
CA GLU A 82 -5.83 3.40 -10.57
C GLU A 82 -4.48 4.02 -10.97
N ARG A 83 -4.13 5.17 -10.41
CA ARG A 83 -2.83 5.82 -10.62
C ARG A 83 -1.68 4.97 -10.11
N GLN A 84 -1.82 4.35 -8.92
CA GLN A 84 -0.81 3.45 -8.37
C GLN A 84 -0.62 2.20 -9.26
N ILE A 85 -1.71 1.60 -9.75
CA ILE A 85 -1.65 0.44 -10.66
C ILE A 85 -0.93 0.82 -11.95
N ARG A 86 -1.28 1.95 -12.57
CA ARG A 86 -0.63 2.42 -13.81
C ARG A 86 0.87 2.63 -13.63
N LYS A 87 1.29 3.30 -12.55
CA LYS A 87 2.71 3.51 -12.22
C LYS A 87 3.47 2.20 -12.01
N ASN A 88 2.82 1.19 -11.46
CA ASN A 88 3.45 -0.09 -11.13
C ASN A 88 3.18 -1.19 -12.17
N LYS A 89 2.58 -0.86 -13.31
CA LYS A 89 2.18 -1.85 -14.34
C LYS A 89 3.34 -2.73 -14.76
N THR A 90 4.47 -2.15 -15.13
CA THR A 90 5.67 -2.88 -15.56
C THR A 90 6.22 -3.79 -14.46
N ARG A 91 6.18 -3.33 -13.21
CA ARG A 91 6.61 -4.12 -12.05
C ARG A 91 5.68 -5.31 -11.78
N ILE A 92 4.39 -5.11 -11.96
CA ILE A 92 3.39 -6.17 -11.84
C ILE A 92 3.58 -7.20 -12.94
N GLU A 93 3.78 -6.76 -14.18
CA GLU A 93 4.04 -7.63 -15.34
C GLU A 93 5.33 -8.43 -15.20
N ARG A 94 6.42 -7.84 -14.67
CA ARG A 94 7.65 -8.58 -14.34
C ARG A 94 7.39 -9.68 -13.31
N ARG A 95 6.76 -9.36 -12.19
CA ARG A 95 6.44 -10.37 -11.16
C ARG A 95 5.54 -11.50 -11.67
N LEU A 96 4.67 -11.21 -12.62
CA LEU A 96 3.85 -12.22 -13.29
C LEU A 96 4.71 -13.16 -14.14
N LYS A 97 5.74 -12.64 -14.85
CA LYS A 97 6.67 -13.44 -15.63
C LYS A 97 7.61 -14.26 -14.74
N ASP A 98 8.12 -13.67 -13.66
CA ASP A 98 9.02 -14.34 -12.72
C ASP A 98 8.32 -15.47 -11.96
N ALA A 99 7.03 -15.35 -11.68
CA ALA A 99 6.23 -16.44 -11.07
C ALA A 99 6.01 -17.63 -12.00
N THR A 100 6.17 -17.44 -13.32
CA THR A 100 6.06 -18.51 -14.35
C THR A 100 7.40 -19.14 -14.69
N LEU A 101 8.53 -18.51 -14.32
CA LEU A 101 9.88 -18.99 -14.60
C LEU A 101 10.65 -19.21 -13.27
N ASN A 102 10.39 -20.31 -12.60
CA ASN A 102 11.29 -20.86 -11.60
C ASN A 102 12.53 -21.46 -12.29
N ILE A 103 13.38 -20.61 -12.86
CA ILE A 103 14.71 -20.98 -13.34
C ILE A 103 15.71 -20.20 -12.51
N PRO A 104 16.67 -20.87 -11.82
CA PRO A 104 17.73 -20.17 -11.13
C PRO A 104 18.57 -19.42 -12.17
N ALA A 105 18.67 -18.11 -12.00
CA ALA A 105 19.46 -17.25 -12.88
C ALA A 105 20.95 -17.60 -12.74
N PRO A 106 21.72 -17.81 -13.84
CA PRO A 106 23.15 -17.80 -13.77
C PRO A 106 23.65 -16.39 -13.49
N SER A 107 24.48 -16.28 -12.47
CA SER A 107 25.27 -15.08 -12.18
C SER A 107 26.23 -14.83 -13.34
N ASP A 108 26.01 -13.81 -14.13
CA ASP A 108 27.07 -13.18 -14.88
C ASP A 108 26.85 -11.69 -15.04
N GLY A 109 27.97 -10.96 -14.92
CA GLY A 109 28.03 -9.52 -14.83
C GLY A 109 27.55 -8.83 -16.09
N GLY A 110 26.41 -8.19 -15.99
CA GLY A 110 25.91 -7.22 -16.94
C GLY A 110 25.89 -5.84 -16.28
N GLU A 111 26.46 -4.87 -16.98
CA GLU A 111 26.50 -3.46 -16.60
C GLU A 111 25.12 -2.95 -16.18
N PRO A 112 25.04 -2.02 -15.21
CA PRO A 112 23.76 -1.44 -14.80
C PRO A 112 23.15 -0.67 -15.98
N ILE A 113 22.08 -1.21 -16.54
CA ILE A 113 21.21 -0.44 -17.42
C ILE A 113 20.57 0.61 -16.53
N GLU A 114 20.93 1.86 -16.74
CA GLU A 114 20.23 3.02 -16.16
C GLU A 114 18.80 3.02 -16.72
N GLU A 115 17.91 2.28 -16.06
CA GLU A 115 16.47 2.47 -16.25
C GLU A 115 16.12 3.81 -15.59
N GLU A 116 15.85 4.83 -16.37
CA GLU A 116 15.11 6.02 -15.96
C GLU A 116 13.72 5.59 -15.48
N GLY A 117 13.69 4.93 -14.34
CA GLY A 117 12.48 4.58 -13.63
C GLY A 117 12.09 5.76 -12.75
N ASP A 118 10.88 6.20 -12.94
CA ASP A 118 10.14 7.29 -12.27
C ASP A 118 10.02 7.09 -10.73
N PHE A 119 11.10 6.61 -10.08
CA PHE A 119 11.20 6.47 -8.64
C PHE A 119 11.90 7.69 -8.06
N THR A 120 11.15 8.59 -7.47
CA THR A 120 11.73 9.63 -6.64
C THR A 120 12.30 8.98 -5.37
N ILE A 121 13.57 8.61 -5.40
CA ILE A 121 14.29 8.16 -4.20
C ILE A 121 14.53 9.40 -3.35
N ARG A 122 13.81 9.50 -2.24
CA ARG A 122 14.06 10.54 -1.24
C ARG A 122 15.10 10.01 -0.27
N THR A 123 16.33 10.49 -0.41
CA THR A 123 17.39 10.23 0.57
C THR A 123 17.20 11.19 1.74
N LYS A 124 17.04 10.63 2.95
CA LYS A 124 17.06 11.40 4.19
C LYS A 124 18.34 11.03 4.94
N SER A 125 19.13 12.03 5.25
CA SER A 125 20.30 11.87 6.12
C SER A 125 19.93 12.27 7.54
N PHE A 126 20.24 11.42 8.50
CA PHE A 126 20.05 11.68 9.92
C PHE A 126 21.39 11.69 10.59
N SER A 127 21.65 12.69 11.42
CA SER A 127 22.76 12.67 12.36
C SER A 127 22.32 11.84 13.56
N LEU A 128 22.84 10.62 13.66
CA LEU A 128 22.58 9.75 14.82
C LEU A 128 23.64 10.02 15.89
N LYS A 129 23.21 10.34 17.12
CA LYS A 129 24.09 10.33 18.29
C LYS A 129 24.32 8.89 18.69
N PRO A 130 25.59 8.48 18.96
CA PRO A 130 25.85 7.20 19.59
C PRO A 130 25.17 7.15 20.96
N MET A 131 24.52 6.04 21.27
CA MET A 131 23.83 5.80 22.54
C MET A 131 23.85 4.32 22.89
N SER A 132 23.62 4.00 24.17
CA SER A 132 23.50 2.62 24.60
C SER A 132 22.17 1.99 24.16
N PRO A 133 22.09 0.65 24.05
CA PRO A 133 20.84 -0.05 23.75
C PRO A 133 19.71 0.28 24.72
N GLU A 134 20.02 0.47 26.02
CA GLU A 134 19.02 0.82 27.03
C GLU A 134 18.43 2.20 26.80
N GLU A 135 19.27 3.17 26.43
CA GLU A 135 18.82 4.52 26.09
C GLU A 135 18.00 4.54 24.81
N ALA A 136 18.37 3.75 23.80
CA ALA A 136 17.60 3.60 22.56
C ALA A 136 16.21 3.01 22.82
N ILE A 137 16.10 2.00 23.69
CA ILE A 137 14.82 1.41 24.10
C ILE A 137 13.97 2.44 24.85
N LEU A 138 14.58 3.21 25.76
CA LEU A 138 13.87 4.27 26.48
C LEU A 138 13.29 5.31 25.51
N GLN A 139 14.10 5.79 24.56
CA GLN A 139 13.65 6.76 23.57
C GLN A 139 12.57 6.19 22.65
N MET A 140 12.70 4.94 22.20
CA MET A 140 11.67 4.26 21.42
C MET A 140 10.32 4.25 22.15
N ASN A 141 10.34 3.90 23.44
CA ASN A 141 9.13 3.84 24.27
C ASN A 141 8.51 5.24 24.49
N LEU A 142 9.33 6.25 24.74
CA LEU A 142 8.86 7.63 24.94
C LEU A 142 8.22 8.21 23.66
N LEU A 143 8.72 7.81 22.49
CA LEU A 143 8.18 8.23 21.19
C LEU A 143 6.97 7.38 20.74
N GLY A 144 6.66 6.29 21.45
CA GLY A 144 5.57 5.38 21.09
C GLY A 144 5.82 4.61 19.80
N HIS A 145 7.09 4.38 19.45
CA HIS A 145 7.46 3.65 18.25
C HIS A 145 7.69 2.16 18.53
N SER A 146 7.49 1.32 17.53
CA SER A 146 7.73 -0.12 17.58
C SER A 146 9.16 -0.50 17.16
N PHE A 147 9.93 0.43 16.61
CA PHE A 147 11.34 0.26 16.24
C PHE A 147 12.08 1.59 16.38
N PHE A 148 13.40 1.52 16.54
CA PHE A 148 14.29 2.67 16.64
C PHE A 148 15.64 2.34 16.01
N VAL A 149 16.22 3.27 15.24
CA VAL A 149 17.54 3.11 14.61
C VAL A 149 18.52 3.99 15.36
N PHE A 150 19.61 3.41 15.84
CA PHE A 150 20.64 4.12 16.59
C PHE A 150 22.03 3.60 16.21
N THR A 151 23.06 4.34 16.59
CA THR A 151 24.45 3.91 16.54
C THR A 151 24.86 3.50 17.93
N ASP A 152 25.42 2.30 18.09
CA ASP A 152 25.93 1.84 19.37
C ASP A 152 27.14 2.66 19.80
N SER A 153 27.25 2.92 21.10
CA SER A 153 28.34 3.70 21.69
C SER A 153 29.56 2.86 22.09
N GLU A 154 29.49 1.50 21.91
CA GLU A 154 30.63 0.60 22.13
C GLU A 154 31.61 0.54 20.96
#